data_eb36508ebbc4ce8bc88ad16ac4e6ae53
#
_entry.id   eb36508ebbc4ce8bc88ad16ac4e6ae53
#
_cell.length_a   1.000
_cell.length_b   1.000
_cell.length_c   1.000
_cell.angle_alpha   90.00
_cell.angle_beta   90.00
_cell.angle_gamma   90.00
#
_symmetry.space_group_name_H-M   'P 1'
#
loop_
_entity.id
_entity.type
_entity.pdbx_description
1 polymer ?
#
loop_
_entity_poly.entity_id
_entity_poly.type
_entity_poly.pdbx_seq_one_letter_code
_entity_poly.pdbx_strand_id
1 'polypeptide(L)'
;MAIHESGEDYLEAILVIKQRNGNVRSIDIAHELSFSKPSVSVAMKNLKANNYITIDENGFINLTETGMEIADKIYERHTFLTGWLTSIGVDPEVASEDACKVEHAISAESFSAIKKLSLIHI
;
A
#
# COMPACT_ATOMS: atom_id res chain seq x y z
N MET A 1 5.96 -0.63 -17.33
CA MET A 1 5.02 0.48 -17.20
C MET A 1 4.88 0.88 -15.75
N ALA A 2 5.00 2.16 -15.46
CA ALA A 2 4.89 2.62 -14.09
C ALA A 2 3.44 2.48 -13.60
N ILE A 3 3.27 1.97 -12.41
CA ILE A 3 1.97 1.87 -11.77
C ILE A 3 1.62 3.23 -11.14
N HIS A 4 0.37 3.63 -11.21
CA HIS A 4 -0.10 4.87 -10.63
C HIS A 4 -0.28 4.75 -9.11
N GLU A 5 -0.32 5.88 -8.44
CA GLU A 5 -0.52 5.96 -6.99
C GLU A 5 -1.74 5.17 -6.52
N SER A 6 -2.87 5.30 -7.23
CA SER A 6 -4.08 4.53 -6.88
C SER A 6 -3.86 3.03 -6.98
N GLY A 7 -3.08 2.58 -7.97
CA GLY A 7 -2.73 1.16 -8.11
C GLY A 7 -1.89 0.69 -6.94
N GLU A 8 -0.94 1.49 -6.50
CA GLU A 8 -0.11 1.20 -5.33
C GLU A 8 -0.95 1.10 -4.07
N ASP A 9 -1.91 2.01 -3.89
CA ASP A 9 -2.83 1.98 -2.75
C ASP A 9 -3.66 0.69 -2.73
N TYR A 10 -4.15 0.25 -3.89
CA TYR A 10 -4.89 -1.00 -3.99
C TYR A 10 -4.03 -2.21 -3.61
N LEU A 11 -2.79 -2.25 -4.10
CA LEU A 11 -1.87 -3.37 -3.80
C LEU A 11 -1.52 -3.39 -2.31
N GLU A 12 -1.29 -2.24 -1.71
CA GLU A 12 -1.05 -2.14 -0.27
C GLU A 12 -2.26 -2.62 0.53
N ALA A 13 -3.46 -2.20 0.13
CA ALA A 13 -4.69 -2.60 0.81
C ALA A 13 -4.88 -4.13 0.75
N ILE A 14 -4.59 -4.74 -0.39
CA ILE A 14 -4.65 -6.20 -0.53
C ILE A 14 -3.70 -6.88 0.46
N LEU A 15 -2.47 -6.40 0.56
CA LEU A 15 -1.48 -6.93 1.48
C LEU A 15 -1.95 -6.82 2.93
N VAL A 16 -2.40 -5.64 3.34
CA VAL A 16 -2.82 -5.35 4.71
C VAL A 16 -4.04 -6.20 5.10
N ILE A 17 -5.05 -6.26 4.23
CA ILE A 17 -6.27 -7.03 4.50
C ILE A 17 -5.94 -8.52 4.59
N LYS A 18 -5.08 -9.01 3.70
CA LYS A 18 -4.67 -10.42 3.70
C LYS A 18 -3.95 -10.80 5.00
N GLN A 19 -3.06 -9.93 5.49
CA GLN A 19 -2.36 -10.15 6.75
C GLN A 19 -3.34 -10.20 7.93
N ARG A 20 -4.37 -9.36 7.89
CA ARG A 20 -5.35 -9.24 8.98
C ARG A 20 -6.39 -10.34 8.96
N ASN A 21 -6.92 -10.67 7.77
CA ASN A 21 -8.07 -11.57 7.62
C ASN A 21 -7.77 -12.91 6.96
N GLY A 22 -6.61 -13.08 6.35
CA GLY A 22 -6.22 -14.29 5.63
C GLY A 22 -6.67 -14.34 4.18
N ASN A 23 -7.80 -13.74 3.83
CA ASN A 23 -8.34 -13.70 2.47
C ASN A 23 -8.82 -12.31 2.13
N VAL A 24 -8.80 -11.97 0.83
CA VAL A 24 -9.21 -10.65 0.33
C VAL A 24 -10.14 -10.82 -0.86
N ARG A 25 -11.25 -10.11 -0.84
CA ARG A 25 -12.17 -9.97 -1.99
C ARG A 25 -12.32 -8.48 -2.32
N SER A 26 -12.85 -8.18 -3.50
CA SER A 26 -13.09 -6.79 -3.94
C SER A 26 -13.91 -5.99 -2.93
N ILE A 27 -14.90 -6.62 -2.30
CA ILE A 27 -15.75 -5.94 -1.31
C ILE A 27 -14.94 -5.48 -0.09
N ASP A 28 -13.95 -6.25 0.32
CA ASP A 28 -13.09 -5.90 1.45
C ASP A 28 -12.27 -4.65 1.15
N ILE A 29 -11.79 -4.56 -0.10
CA ILE A 29 -11.01 -3.39 -0.55
C ILE A 29 -11.91 -2.15 -0.61
N ALA A 30 -13.13 -2.29 -1.12
CA ALA A 30 -14.09 -1.20 -1.19
C ALA A 30 -14.37 -0.64 0.20
N HIS A 31 -14.55 -1.50 1.19
CA HIS A 31 -14.77 -1.09 2.58
C HIS A 31 -13.53 -0.43 3.17
N GLU A 32 -12.37 -1.01 2.97
CA GLU A 32 -11.11 -0.51 3.53
C GLU A 32 -10.78 0.89 3.04
N LEU A 33 -10.96 1.14 1.74
CA LEU A 33 -10.57 2.40 1.10
C LEU A 33 -11.74 3.40 0.96
N SER A 34 -12.93 3.00 1.36
CA SER A 34 -14.16 3.81 1.21
C SER A 34 -14.44 4.17 -0.26
N PHE A 35 -14.16 3.24 -1.16
CA PHE A 35 -14.39 3.40 -2.60
C PHE A 35 -15.65 2.63 -3.01
N SER A 36 -16.24 3.03 -4.14
CA SER A 36 -17.42 2.36 -4.67
C SER A 36 -17.05 0.97 -5.21
N LYS A 37 -17.98 0.02 -5.11
CA LYS A 37 -17.79 -1.33 -5.65
C LYS A 37 -17.44 -1.33 -7.14
N PRO A 38 -18.14 -0.57 -8.01
CA PRO A 38 -17.78 -0.52 -9.44
C PRO A 38 -16.35 -0.02 -9.69
N SER A 39 -15.91 1.00 -8.95
CA SER A 39 -14.55 1.53 -9.08
C SER A 39 -13.51 0.48 -8.74
N VAL A 40 -13.71 -0.24 -7.63
CA VAL A 40 -12.81 -1.31 -7.21
C VAL A 40 -12.80 -2.45 -8.22
N SER A 41 -13.98 -2.82 -8.74
CA SER A 41 -14.08 -3.89 -9.74
C SER A 41 -13.27 -3.57 -11.00
N VAL A 42 -13.35 -2.33 -11.51
CA VAL A 42 -12.55 -1.89 -12.66
C VAL A 42 -11.07 -1.92 -12.34
N ALA A 43 -10.68 -1.42 -11.16
CA ALA A 43 -9.29 -1.41 -10.73
C ALA A 43 -8.72 -2.84 -10.64
N MET A 44 -9.49 -3.77 -10.09
CA MET A 44 -9.03 -5.17 -9.97
C MET A 44 -8.85 -5.82 -11.34
N LYS A 45 -9.74 -5.54 -12.30
CA LYS A 45 -9.58 -6.03 -13.67
C LYS A 45 -8.29 -5.51 -14.30
N ASN A 46 -7.97 -4.24 -14.09
CA ASN A 46 -6.76 -3.62 -14.63
C ASN A 46 -5.50 -4.21 -13.98
N LEU A 47 -5.51 -4.38 -12.67
CA LEU A 47 -4.37 -4.98 -11.97
C LEU A 47 -4.14 -6.43 -12.39
N LYS A 48 -5.21 -7.19 -12.58
CA LYS A 48 -5.13 -8.56 -13.08
C LYS A 48 -4.57 -8.60 -14.50
N ALA A 49 -5.05 -7.72 -15.38
CA ALA A 49 -4.58 -7.65 -16.77
C ALA A 49 -3.09 -7.32 -16.86
N ASN A 50 -2.56 -6.56 -15.91
CA ASN A 50 -1.16 -6.17 -15.85
C ASN A 50 -0.30 -7.10 -14.98
N ASN A 51 -0.84 -8.24 -14.57
CA ASN A 51 -0.13 -9.27 -13.81
C ASN A 51 0.36 -8.86 -12.42
N TYR A 52 -0.34 -7.93 -11.78
CA TYR A 52 -0.04 -7.58 -10.38
C TYR A 52 -0.80 -8.44 -9.39
N ILE A 53 -1.95 -8.97 -9.80
CA ILE A 53 -2.78 -9.82 -8.96
C ILE A 53 -3.34 -10.99 -9.76
N THR A 54 -3.81 -12.01 -9.04
CA THR A 54 -4.65 -13.07 -9.57
C THR A 54 -5.96 -13.07 -8.80
N ILE A 55 -7.03 -13.53 -9.44
CA ILE A 55 -8.35 -13.66 -8.79
C ILE A 55 -8.80 -15.09 -9.07
N ASP A 56 -9.06 -15.86 -8.00
CA ASP A 56 -9.46 -17.26 -8.16
C ASP A 56 -10.98 -17.37 -8.43
N GLU A 57 -11.46 -18.59 -8.59
CA GLU A 57 -12.86 -18.86 -8.90
C GLU A 57 -13.81 -18.45 -7.76
N ASN A 58 -13.32 -18.32 -6.54
CA ASN A 58 -14.08 -17.88 -5.38
C ASN A 58 -14.04 -16.38 -5.18
N GLY A 59 -13.35 -15.66 -6.06
CA GLY A 59 -13.20 -14.22 -5.96
C GLY A 59 -12.11 -13.75 -5.00
N PHE A 60 -11.30 -14.67 -4.49
CA PHE A 60 -10.17 -14.31 -3.63
C PHE A 60 -9.02 -13.74 -4.46
N ILE A 61 -8.50 -12.62 -4.00
CA ILE A 61 -7.43 -11.86 -4.66
C ILE A 61 -6.10 -12.23 -4.03
N ASN A 62 -5.11 -12.54 -4.88
CA ASN A 62 -3.76 -12.82 -4.43
C ASN A 62 -2.79 -11.94 -5.19
N LEU A 63 -1.72 -11.49 -4.50
CA LEU A 63 -0.67 -10.72 -5.13
C LEU A 63 0.25 -11.66 -5.90
N THR A 64 0.65 -11.26 -7.11
CA THR A 64 1.72 -11.94 -7.83
C THR A 64 3.05 -11.52 -7.19
N GLU A 65 4.14 -12.12 -7.61
CA GLU A 65 5.47 -11.70 -7.13
C GLU A 65 5.71 -10.22 -7.38
N THR A 66 5.36 -9.72 -8.57
CA THR A 66 5.50 -8.30 -8.92
C THR A 66 4.60 -7.42 -8.06
N GLY A 67 3.35 -7.83 -7.86
CA GLY A 67 2.42 -7.10 -7.02
C GLY A 67 2.88 -7.05 -5.57
N MET A 68 3.42 -8.15 -5.06
CA MET A 68 3.93 -8.23 -3.70
C MET A 68 5.14 -7.30 -3.49
N GLU A 69 6.05 -7.22 -4.45
CA GLU A 69 7.19 -6.32 -4.36
C GLU A 69 6.75 -4.87 -4.21
N ILE A 70 5.75 -4.46 -4.99
CA ILE A 70 5.21 -3.10 -4.92
C ILE A 70 4.49 -2.87 -3.59
N ALA A 71 3.64 -3.81 -3.20
CA ALA A 71 2.87 -3.70 -1.95
C ALA A 71 3.79 -3.62 -0.72
N ASP A 72 4.81 -4.48 -0.66
CA ASP A 72 5.79 -4.48 0.43
C ASP A 72 6.54 -3.16 0.52
N LYS A 73 6.96 -2.63 -0.63
CA LYS A 73 7.69 -1.36 -0.70
C LYS A 73 6.85 -0.21 -0.15
N ILE A 74 5.59 -0.12 -0.57
CA ILE A 74 4.69 0.95 -0.13
C ILE A 74 4.34 0.77 1.35
N TYR A 75 4.08 -0.45 1.78
CA TYR A 75 3.78 -0.76 3.18
C TYR A 75 4.96 -0.40 4.10
N GLU A 76 6.19 -0.74 3.69
CA GLU A 76 7.40 -0.38 4.43
C GLU A 76 7.53 1.13 4.58
N ARG A 77 7.32 1.87 3.48
CA ARG A 77 7.39 3.33 3.49
C ARG A 77 6.34 3.93 4.39
N HIS A 78 5.11 3.45 4.29
CA HIS A 78 4.01 3.93 5.13
C HIS A 78 4.31 3.72 6.62
N THR A 79 4.69 2.52 6.99
CA THR A 79 4.97 2.15 8.38
C THR A 79 6.13 2.96 8.94
N PHE A 80 7.22 3.07 8.18
CA PHE A 80 8.39 3.82 8.60
C PHE A 80 8.09 5.30 8.76
N LEU A 81 7.48 5.92 7.75
CA LEU A 81 7.20 7.37 7.75
C LEU A 81 6.22 7.74 8.86
N THR A 82 5.18 6.95 9.05
CA THR A 82 4.22 7.18 10.15
C THR A 82 4.93 7.15 11.50
N GLY A 83 5.74 6.15 11.73
CA GLY A 83 6.47 6.01 12.99
C GLY A 83 7.49 7.11 13.20
N TRP A 84 8.23 7.48 12.15
CA TRP A 84 9.23 8.53 12.22
C TRP A 84 8.61 9.89 12.52
N LEU A 85 7.56 10.26 11.78
CA LEU A 85 6.85 11.52 12.02
C LEU A 85 6.28 11.58 13.43
N THR A 86 5.69 10.48 13.89
CA THR A 86 5.16 10.38 15.25
C THR A 86 6.27 10.59 16.29
N SER A 87 7.45 10.00 16.04
CA SER A 87 8.58 10.09 16.98
C SER A 87 9.13 11.52 17.12
N ILE A 88 8.99 12.35 16.09
CA ILE A 88 9.44 13.74 16.15
C ILE A 88 8.34 14.72 16.56
N GLY A 89 7.20 14.22 17.01
CA GLY A 89 6.15 15.03 17.61
C GLY A 89 4.89 15.26 16.79
N VAL A 90 4.76 14.61 15.63
CA VAL A 90 3.56 14.75 14.82
C VAL A 90 2.47 13.83 15.38
N ASP A 91 1.23 14.35 15.47
CA ASP A 91 0.09 13.55 15.89
C ASP A 91 -0.02 12.29 15.02
N PRO A 92 -0.28 11.10 15.63
CA PRO A 92 -0.31 9.85 14.87
C PRO A 92 -1.27 9.82 13.68
N GLU A 93 -2.44 10.44 13.78
CA GLU A 93 -3.38 10.50 12.66
C GLU A 93 -2.84 11.35 11.52
N VAL A 94 -2.27 12.52 11.85
CA VAL A 94 -1.64 13.40 10.86
C VAL A 94 -0.44 12.72 10.24
N ALA A 95 0.37 12.04 11.04
CA ALA A 95 1.54 11.30 10.55
C ALA A 95 1.14 10.24 9.53
N SER A 96 0.07 9.49 9.80
CA SER A 96 -0.44 8.47 8.89
C SER A 96 -0.95 9.08 7.58
N GLU A 97 -1.68 10.19 7.65
CA GLU A 97 -2.18 10.89 6.46
C GLU A 97 -1.05 11.42 5.59
N ASP A 98 -0.05 12.04 6.23
CA ASP A 98 1.10 12.60 5.50
C ASP A 98 1.96 11.48 4.91
N ALA A 99 2.15 10.37 5.64
CA ALA A 99 2.88 9.22 5.14
C ALA A 99 2.21 8.67 3.87
N CYS A 100 0.89 8.59 3.84
CA CYS A 100 0.13 8.16 2.67
C CYS A 100 0.45 8.99 1.43
N LYS A 101 0.70 10.27 1.61
CA LYS A 101 1.03 11.17 0.50
C LYS A 101 2.49 11.04 0.07
N VAL A 102 3.39 11.01 1.05
CA VAL A 102 4.83 11.00 0.80
C VAL A 102 5.32 9.66 0.22
N GLU A 103 4.73 8.55 0.66
CA GLU A 103 5.21 7.21 0.29
C GLU A 103 5.21 6.95 -1.21
N HIS A 104 4.34 7.61 -1.96
CA HIS A 104 4.26 7.45 -3.41
C HIS A 104 5.18 8.40 -4.16
N ALA A 105 5.58 9.49 -3.53
CA ALA A 105 6.32 10.58 -4.17
C ALA A 105 7.82 10.55 -3.90
N ILE A 106 8.23 9.98 -2.77
CA ILE A 106 9.63 10.01 -2.35
C ILE A 106 10.48 9.02 -3.15
N SER A 107 11.69 9.44 -3.54
CA SER A 107 12.61 8.53 -4.23
C SER A 107 13.18 7.49 -3.28
N ALA A 108 13.66 6.37 -3.84
CA ALA A 108 14.32 5.33 -3.06
C ALA A 108 15.58 5.88 -2.36
N GLU A 109 16.31 6.77 -3.03
CA GLU A 109 17.50 7.40 -2.47
C GLU A 109 17.17 8.25 -1.25
N SER A 110 16.17 9.12 -1.37
CA SER A 110 15.74 9.98 -0.26
C SER A 110 15.19 9.16 0.90
N PHE A 111 14.39 8.16 0.61
CA PHE A 111 13.83 7.29 1.64
C PHE A 111 14.94 6.55 2.40
N SER A 112 15.92 6.01 1.68
CA SER A 112 17.07 5.33 2.28
C SER A 112 17.87 6.27 3.20
N ALA A 113 18.08 7.52 2.76
CA ALA A 113 18.79 8.51 3.55
C ALA A 113 18.04 8.84 4.86
N ILE A 114 16.74 9.01 4.78
CA ILE A 114 15.91 9.27 5.97
C ILE A 114 15.97 8.09 6.95
N LYS A 115 15.92 6.86 6.46
CA LYS A 115 16.03 5.67 7.31
C LYS A 115 17.36 5.63 8.04
N LYS A 116 18.46 5.94 7.37
CA LYS A 116 19.79 5.98 7.98
C LYS A 116 19.87 7.04 9.08
N LEU A 117 19.32 8.22 8.83
CA LEU A 117 19.30 9.29 9.81
C LEU A 117 18.49 8.89 11.05
N SER A 118 17.35 8.25 10.86
CA SER A 118 16.51 7.78 11.95
C SER A 118 17.27 6.80 12.85
N LEU A 119 18.05 5.89 12.27
CA LEU A 119 18.84 4.92 13.02
C LEU A 119 19.95 5.57 13.84
N ILE A 120 20.53 6.65 13.33
CA ILE A 120 21.61 7.39 14.02
C ILE A 120 21.07 8.10 15.26
N HIS A 121 19.82 8.56 15.23
CA HIS A 121 19.23 9.35 16.30
C HIS A 121 18.35 8.56 17.27
N ILE A 122 18.32 7.27 17.11
CA ILE A 122 17.73 6.36 18.08
C ILE A 122 18.80 5.94 19.09
#